data_93aeee56f0f91ab7edc2a159036cbe28
#
_entry.id   93aeee56f0f91ab7edc2a159036cbe28
#
_cell.length_a   1.000
_cell.length_b   1.000
_cell.length_c   1.000
_cell.angle_alpha   90.00
_cell.angle_beta   90.00
_cell.angle_gamma   90.00
#
_symmetry.space_group_name_H-M   'P 1'
#
loop_
_entity.id
_entity.type
_entity.pdbx_description
1 polymer ?
#
loop_
_entity_poly.entity_id
_entity_poly.type
_entity_poly.pdbx_seq_one_letter_code
_entity_poly.pdbx_strand_id
1 'polypeptide(L)'
;MDAVSDGRGAIAAAAMDQRGSLKKALAKAKGGDVSDAMMEEFKGAVTEVLTSHASAILLDPQWGLPASKKRAKDAGLLLAYEESGYDNNKPGRLPGLLPGWSVQRLKAEGANCIKILLYYTPFETREVNEQKHAFIERIGDECQANDIPFFLEPVGYDPTGGDEKGAEYAKIKPEVVKQSMAEFTQDRYGVDVMKVEVPINMKCVEGAKAFGGVRVYSRDEALDHFRAAAAVATKPFIYLSAGVSNAEFTESLELANESGVKFSGVLCGRATWKEGIPVYATQGIEAFRNWL
;
A
#
# COMPACT_ATOMS: atom_id res chain seq x y z
N MET A 1 -10.38 -3.22 -14.96
CA MET A 1 -9.13 -2.46 -14.75
C MET A 1 -9.28 -1.00 -15.19
N ASP A 2 -9.99 -0.71 -16.26
CA ASP A 2 -10.14 0.65 -16.81
C ASP A 2 -10.64 1.69 -15.80
N ALA A 3 -11.51 1.28 -14.88
CA ALA A 3 -12.05 2.17 -13.85
C ALA A 3 -11.00 2.73 -12.87
N VAL A 4 -9.81 2.13 -12.77
CA VAL A 4 -8.74 2.53 -11.83
C VAL A 4 -7.46 2.98 -12.53
N SER A 5 -7.45 2.97 -13.87
CA SER A 5 -6.32 3.39 -14.71
C SER A 5 -6.60 4.74 -15.38
N ASP A 6 -5.54 5.47 -15.71
CA ASP A 6 -5.65 6.66 -16.57
C ASP A 6 -5.80 6.27 -18.06
N GLY A 7 -5.97 7.26 -18.93
CA GLY A 7 -6.13 7.05 -20.36
C GLY A 7 -4.93 6.39 -21.08
N ARG A 8 -3.82 6.17 -20.37
CA ARG A 8 -2.61 5.45 -20.86
C ARG A 8 -2.55 4.03 -20.30
N GLY A 9 -3.52 3.62 -19.48
CA GLY A 9 -3.54 2.34 -18.78
C GLY A 9 -2.66 2.30 -17.53
N ALA A 10 -2.15 3.44 -17.06
CA ALA A 10 -1.36 3.52 -15.83
C ALA A 10 -2.24 3.73 -14.60
N ILE A 11 -1.89 3.08 -13.50
CA ILE A 11 -2.55 3.26 -12.21
C ILE A 11 -1.80 4.33 -11.42
N ALA A 12 -2.33 5.54 -11.38
CA ALA A 12 -1.80 6.64 -10.58
C ALA A 12 -2.77 6.92 -9.42
N ALA A 13 -2.78 6.05 -8.40
CA ALA A 13 -3.81 6.03 -7.38
C ALA A 13 -3.33 6.61 -6.03
N ALA A 14 -4.24 7.27 -5.32
CA ALA A 14 -4.06 7.69 -3.94
C ALA A 14 -4.48 6.58 -2.96
N ALA A 15 -3.86 6.49 -1.78
CA ALA A 15 -4.22 5.55 -0.73
C ALA A 15 -4.56 6.26 0.58
N MET A 16 -5.75 5.99 1.10
CA MET A 16 -6.26 6.54 2.36
C MET A 16 -7.02 5.47 3.18
N ASP A 17 -6.54 4.23 3.13
CA ASP A 17 -7.09 3.08 3.84
C ASP A 17 -6.57 2.93 5.29
N GLN A 18 -5.65 3.79 5.75
CA GLN A 18 -5.15 3.80 7.12
C GLN A 18 -6.27 4.12 8.11
N ARG A 19 -6.36 3.32 9.16
CA ARG A 19 -7.40 3.40 10.21
C ARG A 19 -6.78 3.78 11.55
N GLY A 20 -6.45 2.81 12.39
CA GLY A 20 -5.89 3.06 13.72
C GLY A 20 -4.59 3.85 13.71
N SER A 21 -3.71 3.65 12.73
CA SER A 21 -2.46 4.42 12.59
C SER A 21 -2.72 5.90 12.27
N LEU A 22 -3.71 6.21 11.44
CA LEU A 22 -4.13 7.58 11.15
C LEU A 22 -4.75 8.22 12.40
N LYS A 23 -5.68 7.51 13.08
CA LYS A 23 -6.32 8.01 14.31
C LYS A 23 -5.31 8.35 15.39
N LYS A 24 -4.29 7.49 15.59
CA LYS A 24 -3.17 7.74 16.51
C LYS A 24 -2.33 8.96 16.10
N ALA A 25 -2.02 9.11 14.80
CA ALA A 25 -1.24 10.24 14.31
C ALA A 25 -1.98 11.58 14.47
N LEU A 26 -3.27 11.61 14.15
CA LEU A 26 -4.13 12.78 14.36
C LEU A 26 -4.27 13.13 15.86
N ALA A 27 -4.49 12.14 16.73
CA ALA A 27 -4.58 12.33 18.17
C ALA A 27 -3.29 12.93 18.74
N LYS A 28 -2.14 12.42 18.30
CA LYS A 28 -0.83 12.95 18.67
C LYS A 28 -0.65 14.40 18.23
N ALA A 29 -1.00 14.73 16.99
CA ALA A 29 -0.83 16.08 16.44
C ALA A 29 -1.79 17.08 17.09
N LYS A 30 -3.02 16.64 17.44
CA LYS A 30 -4.04 17.47 18.09
C LYS A 30 -3.79 17.64 19.60
N GLY A 31 -3.08 16.69 20.22
CA GLY A 31 -2.93 16.63 21.68
C GLY A 31 -4.20 16.17 22.42
N GLY A 32 -5.05 15.36 21.77
CA GLY A 32 -6.31 14.88 22.34
C GLY A 32 -7.04 13.89 21.45
N ASP A 33 -8.23 13.48 21.85
CA ASP A 33 -9.02 12.47 21.18
C ASP A 33 -9.46 12.89 19.76
N VAL A 34 -9.58 11.90 18.90
CA VAL A 34 -10.05 12.03 17.52
C VAL A 34 -11.37 11.26 17.36
N SER A 35 -12.42 12.00 17.02
CA SER A 35 -13.73 11.42 16.74
C SER A 35 -13.78 10.75 15.36
N ASP A 36 -14.78 9.90 15.15
CA ASP A 36 -14.99 9.28 13.84
C ASP A 36 -15.34 10.33 12.78
N ALA A 37 -16.08 11.37 13.13
CA ALA A 37 -16.35 12.50 12.23
C ALA A 37 -15.06 13.20 11.75
N MET A 38 -14.05 13.35 12.62
CA MET A 38 -12.77 13.90 12.22
C MET A 38 -11.99 12.96 11.27
N MET A 39 -12.12 11.65 11.47
CA MET A 39 -11.54 10.66 10.55
C MET A 39 -12.18 10.75 9.17
N GLU A 40 -13.51 10.82 9.11
CA GLU A 40 -14.27 10.94 7.87
C GLU A 40 -13.99 12.28 7.17
N GLU A 41 -13.90 13.38 7.93
CA GLU A 41 -13.58 14.71 7.40
C GLU A 41 -12.18 14.73 6.77
N PHE A 42 -11.16 14.23 7.47
CA PHE A 42 -9.79 14.13 6.96
C PHE A 42 -9.73 13.29 5.69
N LYS A 43 -10.30 12.08 5.72
CA LYS A 43 -10.36 11.19 4.54
C LYS A 43 -11.12 11.82 3.39
N GLY A 44 -12.20 12.54 3.70
CA GLY A 44 -13.00 13.27 2.72
C GLY A 44 -12.21 14.34 1.98
N ALA A 45 -11.40 15.13 2.70
CA ALA A 45 -10.55 16.16 2.09
C ALA A 45 -9.45 15.55 1.20
N VAL A 46 -8.76 14.51 1.70
CA VAL A 46 -7.75 13.79 0.89
C VAL A 46 -8.36 13.22 -0.38
N THR A 47 -9.55 12.60 -0.27
CA THR A 47 -10.27 12.04 -1.42
C THR A 47 -10.62 13.12 -2.44
N GLU A 48 -11.26 14.20 -1.99
CA GLU A 48 -11.72 15.29 -2.83
C GLU A 48 -10.57 15.94 -3.61
N VAL A 49 -9.48 16.27 -2.92
CA VAL A 49 -8.36 16.98 -3.55
C VAL A 49 -7.53 16.05 -4.42
N LEU A 50 -7.10 14.90 -3.91
CA LEU A 50 -6.16 14.05 -4.64
C LEU A 50 -6.79 13.33 -5.84
N THR A 51 -8.08 13.00 -5.79
CA THR A 51 -8.73 12.31 -6.93
C THR A 51 -8.94 13.20 -8.15
N SER A 52 -8.81 14.52 -8.02
CA SER A 52 -8.78 15.40 -9.19
C SER A 52 -7.52 15.21 -10.06
N HIS A 53 -6.49 14.55 -9.51
CA HIS A 53 -5.21 14.28 -10.15
C HIS A 53 -4.82 12.80 -10.17
N ALA A 54 -5.63 11.94 -9.56
CA ALA A 54 -5.36 10.52 -9.46
C ALA A 54 -6.40 9.69 -10.22
N SER A 55 -5.97 8.56 -10.81
CA SER A 55 -6.86 7.65 -11.52
C SER A 55 -7.82 6.90 -10.59
N ALA A 56 -7.47 6.75 -9.32
CA ALA A 56 -8.27 6.05 -8.32
C ALA A 56 -7.88 6.42 -6.90
N ILE A 57 -8.71 6.01 -5.95
CA ILE A 57 -8.40 6.07 -4.52
C ILE A 57 -8.70 4.74 -3.82
N LEU A 58 -7.80 4.36 -2.92
CA LEU A 58 -7.99 3.25 -2.00
C LEU A 58 -8.50 3.78 -0.65
N LEU A 59 -9.64 3.28 -0.21
CA LEU A 59 -10.28 3.62 1.06
C LEU A 59 -10.57 2.36 1.89
N ASP A 60 -10.85 2.55 3.17
CA ASP A 60 -11.42 1.53 4.05
C ASP A 60 -12.94 1.69 4.17
N PRO A 61 -13.71 0.62 4.46
CA PRO A 61 -15.15 0.76 4.63
C PRO A 61 -15.56 1.44 5.94
N GLN A 62 -14.71 1.50 6.96
CA GLN A 62 -15.08 2.00 8.28
C GLN A 62 -15.28 3.52 8.32
N TRP A 63 -14.30 4.30 7.83
CA TRP A 63 -14.35 5.77 7.80
C TRP A 63 -14.17 6.33 6.38
N GLY A 64 -13.91 5.47 5.41
CA GLY A 64 -13.67 5.85 4.02
C GLY A 64 -14.93 5.86 3.15
N LEU A 65 -16.00 5.13 3.49
CA LEU A 65 -17.23 5.11 2.67
C LEU A 65 -17.87 6.48 2.49
N PRO A 66 -18.02 7.34 3.55
CA PRO A 66 -18.49 8.71 3.32
C PRO A 66 -17.56 9.51 2.42
N ALA A 67 -16.24 9.30 2.53
CA ALA A 67 -15.24 9.97 1.69
C ALA A 67 -15.32 9.52 0.23
N SER A 68 -15.67 8.27 -0.05
CA SER A 68 -15.78 7.75 -1.42
C SER A 68 -16.74 8.54 -2.30
N LYS A 69 -17.76 9.16 -1.70
CA LYS A 69 -18.76 10.01 -2.38
C LYS A 69 -18.19 11.37 -2.83
N LYS A 70 -17.02 11.76 -2.31
CA LYS A 70 -16.33 13.03 -2.62
C LYS A 70 -15.28 12.88 -3.71
N ARG A 71 -15.02 11.65 -4.19
CA ARG A 71 -14.03 11.44 -5.25
C ARG A 71 -14.45 12.08 -6.55
N ALA A 72 -13.49 12.46 -7.36
CA ALA A 72 -13.73 12.91 -8.73
C ALA A 72 -14.51 11.83 -9.49
N LYS A 73 -15.38 12.25 -10.40
CA LYS A 73 -16.33 11.38 -11.10
C LYS A 73 -15.65 10.23 -11.86
N ASP A 74 -14.47 10.53 -12.43
CA ASP A 74 -13.73 9.59 -13.26
C ASP A 74 -12.67 8.80 -12.46
N ALA A 75 -12.54 9.06 -11.15
CA ALA A 75 -11.63 8.32 -10.30
C ALA A 75 -12.27 7.02 -9.80
N GLY A 76 -11.55 5.91 -9.96
CA GLY A 76 -11.98 4.61 -9.46
C GLY A 76 -11.89 4.47 -7.94
N LEU A 77 -12.56 3.45 -7.42
CA LEU A 77 -12.58 3.13 -5.98
C LEU A 77 -12.02 1.73 -5.74
N LEU A 78 -10.96 1.64 -4.94
CA LEU A 78 -10.54 0.40 -4.32
C LEU A 78 -11.01 0.40 -2.86
N LEU A 79 -11.50 -0.73 -2.36
CA LEU A 79 -11.83 -0.89 -0.94
C LEU A 79 -10.97 -1.96 -0.28
N ALA A 80 -10.43 -1.60 0.89
CA ALA A 80 -9.69 -2.52 1.74
C ALA A 80 -10.66 -3.51 2.43
N TYR A 81 -10.33 -4.79 2.39
CA TYR A 81 -11.17 -5.86 2.94
C TYR A 81 -10.56 -6.48 4.20
N GLU A 82 -9.24 -6.31 4.41
CA GLU A 82 -8.55 -6.80 5.60
C GLU A 82 -8.86 -5.99 6.86
N GLU A 83 -8.80 -6.63 8.01
CA GLU A 83 -8.68 -5.92 9.29
C GLU A 83 -7.40 -5.10 9.33
N SER A 84 -7.43 -3.92 9.93
CA SER A 84 -6.23 -3.12 10.14
C SER A 84 -5.63 -3.37 11.53
N GLY A 85 -4.32 -3.19 11.63
CA GLY A 85 -3.63 -3.28 12.88
C GLY A 85 -3.45 -4.73 13.32
N TYR A 86 -2.98 -5.56 12.39
CA TYR A 86 -2.42 -6.86 12.75
C TYR A 86 -1.56 -6.70 13.99
N ASP A 87 -1.77 -7.57 14.96
CA ASP A 87 -0.95 -7.60 16.15
C ASP A 87 0.48 -7.99 15.76
N ASN A 88 1.33 -6.98 15.58
CA ASN A 88 2.72 -7.17 15.18
C ASN A 88 3.53 -7.96 16.21
N ASN A 89 2.97 -8.14 17.43
CA ASN A 89 3.59 -8.93 18.48
C ASN A 89 3.19 -10.41 18.42
N LYS A 90 2.19 -10.75 17.57
CA LYS A 90 1.83 -12.17 17.37
C LYS A 90 2.71 -12.80 16.31
N PRO A 91 3.23 -14.00 16.58
CA PRO A 91 3.99 -14.76 15.59
C PRO A 91 3.20 -14.90 14.28
N GLY A 92 3.89 -14.73 13.16
CA GLY A 92 3.32 -14.94 11.84
C GLY A 92 2.45 -13.81 11.31
N ARG A 93 2.02 -12.83 12.12
CA ARG A 93 1.14 -11.72 11.69
C ARG A 93 0.01 -12.23 10.78
N LEU A 94 -0.76 -13.22 11.26
CA LEU A 94 -1.84 -13.83 10.49
C LEU A 94 -2.94 -12.81 10.19
N PRO A 95 -3.44 -12.78 8.93
CA PRO A 95 -4.46 -11.81 8.52
C PRO A 95 -5.86 -12.18 9.00
N GLY A 96 -6.73 -11.16 9.07
CA GLY A 96 -8.17 -11.30 9.27
C GLY A 96 -8.94 -10.43 8.30
N LEU A 97 -10.20 -10.80 8.05
CA LEU A 97 -11.13 -9.99 7.26
C LEU A 97 -12.04 -9.16 8.16
N LEU A 98 -12.47 -8.02 7.66
CA LEU A 98 -13.44 -7.17 8.32
C LEU A 98 -14.76 -7.93 8.60
N PRO A 99 -15.19 -8.11 9.88
CA PRO A 99 -16.24 -9.07 10.25
C PRO A 99 -17.61 -8.79 9.62
N GLY A 100 -17.90 -7.57 9.25
CA GLY A 100 -19.20 -7.20 8.67
C GLY A 100 -19.22 -7.16 7.16
N TRP A 101 -18.12 -7.50 6.50
CA TRP A 101 -17.94 -7.28 5.08
C TRP A 101 -17.71 -8.58 4.29
N SER A 102 -18.01 -8.52 3.00
CA SER A 102 -17.68 -9.51 1.98
C SER A 102 -17.36 -8.78 0.68
N VAL A 103 -16.75 -9.46 -0.27
CA VAL A 103 -16.48 -8.89 -1.60
C VAL A 103 -17.77 -8.38 -2.24
N GLN A 104 -18.88 -9.15 -2.16
CA GLN A 104 -20.18 -8.75 -2.68
C GLN A 104 -20.68 -7.45 -2.04
N ARG A 105 -20.54 -7.30 -0.72
CA ARG A 105 -20.94 -6.07 -0.01
C ARG A 105 -20.09 -4.88 -0.39
N LEU A 106 -18.78 -5.06 -0.49
CA LEU A 106 -17.86 -4.00 -0.93
C LEU A 106 -18.16 -3.57 -2.37
N LYS A 107 -18.46 -4.52 -3.26
CA LYS A 107 -18.89 -4.23 -4.63
C LYS A 107 -20.20 -3.43 -4.65
N ALA A 108 -21.15 -3.78 -3.79
CA ALA A 108 -22.43 -3.04 -3.66
C ALA A 108 -22.25 -1.60 -3.17
N GLU A 109 -21.19 -1.32 -2.37
CA GLU A 109 -20.81 0.05 -1.98
C GLU A 109 -20.06 0.82 -3.09
N GLY A 110 -19.88 0.21 -4.26
CA GLY A 110 -19.30 0.85 -5.44
C GLY A 110 -17.81 0.61 -5.62
N ALA A 111 -17.22 -0.38 -4.96
CA ALA A 111 -15.84 -0.78 -5.22
C ALA A 111 -15.67 -1.23 -6.67
N ASN A 112 -14.66 -0.69 -7.34
CA ASN A 112 -14.19 -1.17 -8.64
C ASN A 112 -13.17 -2.30 -8.49
N CYS A 113 -12.45 -2.33 -7.37
CA CYS A 113 -11.47 -3.36 -7.04
C CYS A 113 -11.46 -3.63 -5.53
N ILE A 114 -11.07 -4.84 -5.15
CA ILE A 114 -10.81 -5.24 -3.76
C ILE A 114 -9.32 -5.20 -3.49
N LYS A 115 -8.92 -4.76 -2.30
CA LYS A 115 -7.52 -4.76 -1.89
C LYS A 115 -7.35 -5.49 -0.56
N ILE A 116 -6.33 -6.32 -0.48
CA ILE A 116 -5.83 -6.96 0.75
C ILE A 116 -4.39 -6.54 1.00
N LEU A 117 -4.09 -6.09 2.22
CA LEU A 117 -2.73 -6.05 2.74
C LEU A 117 -2.43 -7.37 3.45
N LEU A 118 -1.31 -7.98 3.10
CA LEU A 118 -0.81 -9.19 3.72
C LEU A 118 0.62 -8.98 4.22
N TYR A 119 0.86 -9.11 5.52
CA TYR A 119 2.23 -9.25 5.99
C TYR A 119 2.78 -10.62 5.58
N TYR A 120 3.85 -10.60 4.79
CA TYR A 120 4.44 -11.83 4.25
C TYR A 120 5.98 -11.77 4.25
N THR A 121 6.59 -12.88 4.61
CA THR A 121 8.02 -13.12 4.40
C THR A 121 8.22 -14.60 4.06
N PRO A 122 9.08 -14.93 3.07
CA PRO A 122 9.40 -16.31 2.75
C PRO A 122 10.16 -17.01 3.87
N PHE A 123 10.69 -16.25 4.82
CA PHE A 123 11.49 -16.75 5.96
C PHE A 123 10.65 -17.12 7.19
N GLU A 124 9.34 -17.02 7.11
CA GLU A 124 8.43 -17.50 8.14
C GLU A 124 8.31 -19.04 8.09
N THR A 125 7.73 -19.64 9.12
CA THR A 125 7.50 -21.09 9.12
C THR A 125 6.55 -21.52 7.98
N ARG A 126 6.70 -22.75 7.53
CA ARG A 126 5.83 -23.31 6.49
C ARG A 126 4.36 -23.25 6.90
N GLU A 127 4.05 -23.60 8.14
CA GLU A 127 2.68 -23.64 8.67
C GLU A 127 2.02 -22.25 8.62
N VAL A 128 2.76 -21.19 8.95
CA VAL A 128 2.28 -19.81 8.90
C VAL A 128 2.05 -19.39 7.45
N ASN A 129 3.00 -19.67 6.56
CA ASN A 129 2.87 -19.28 5.16
C ASN A 129 1.75 -20.04 4.44
N GLU A 130 1.56 -21.34 4.70
CA GLU A 130 0.43 -22.11 4.15
C GLU A 130 -0.94 -21.54 4.59
N GLN A 131 -1.07 -21.04 5.82
CA GLN A 131 -2.29 -20.36 6.25
C GLN A 131 -2.53 -19.05 5.46
N LYS A 132 -1.48 -18.28 5.19
CA LYS A 132 -1.56 -17.07 4.38
C LYS A 132 -1.88 -17.37 2.92
N HIS A 133 -1.27 -18.39 2.35
CA HIS A 133 -1.56 -18.85 0.99
C HIS A 133 -3.04 -19.20 0.85
N ALA A 134 -3.54 -20.10 1.72
CA ALA A 134 -4.94 -20.49 1.71
C ALA A 134 -5.92 -19.32 1.98
N PHE A 135 -5.49 -18.30 2.76
CA PHE A 135 -6.28 -17.09 3.00
C PHE A 135 -6.43 -16.27 1.71
N ILE A 136 -5.34 -16.08 0.97
CA ILE A 136 -5.37 -15.32 -0.29
C ILE A 136 -6.11 -16.06 -1.39
N GLU A 137 -5.94 -17.39 -1.51
CA GLU A 137 -6.70 -18.22 -2.47
C GLU A 137 -8.21 -18.05 -2.29
N ARG A 138 -8.72 -18.13 -1.04
CA ARG A 138 -10.15 -17.93 -0.75
C ARG A 138 -10.67 -16.56 -1.16
N ILE A 139 -9.85 -15.51 -0.99
CA ILE A 139 -10.23 -14.15 -1.38
C ILE A 139 -10.21 -14.01 -2.91
N GLY A 140 -9.22 -14.60 -3.58
CA GLY A 140 -9.19 -14.66 -5.03
C GLY A 140 -10.43 -15.32 -5.61
N ASP A 141 -10.82 -16.49 -5.05
CA ASP A 141 -12.06 -17.19 -5.44
C ASP A 141 -13.29 -16.31 -5.21
N GLU A 142 -13.36 -15.60 -4.06
CA GLU A 142 -14.48 -14.70 -3.77
C GLU A 142 -14.53 -13.51 -4.74
N CYS A 143 -13.37 -12.94 -5.11
CA CYS A 143 -13.27 -11.86 -6.09
C CYS A 143 -13.69 -12.34 -7.49
N GLN A 144 -13.23 -13.50 -7.93
CA GLN A 144 -13.62 -14.10 -9.21
C GLN A 144 -15.12 -14.38 -9.27
N ALA A 145 -15.69 -14.97 -8.21
CA ALA A 145 -17.13 -15.25 -8.13
C ALA A 145 -18.00 -13.98 -8.20
N ASN A 146 -17.45 -12.84 -7.83
CA ASN A 146 -18.13 -11.53 -7.88
C ASN A 146 -17.74 -10.70 -9.11
N ASP A 147 -16.91 -11.20 -10.00
CA ASP A 147 -16.39 -10.46 -11.17
C ASP A 147 -15.88 -9.07 -10.77
N ILE A 148 -14.88 -9.04 -9.88
CA ILE A 148 -14.23 -7.82 -9.40
C ILE A 148 -12.71 -8.03 -9.28
N PRO A 149 -11.87 -7.12 -9.81
CA PRO A 149 -10.42 -7.25 -9.74
C PRO A 149 -9.88 -7.25 -8.31
N PHE A 150 -8.84 -8.05 -8.10
CA PHE A 150 -8.17 -8.23 -6.82
C PHE A 150 -6.75 -7.66 -6.81
N PHE A 151 -6.51 -6.72 -5.90
CA PHE A 151 -5.20 -6.12 -5.62
C PHE A 151 -4.60 -6.70 -4.34
N LEU A 152 -3.46 -7.34 -4.42
CA LEU A 152 -2.75 -7.84 -3.26
C LEU A 152 -1.53 -6.97 -2.92
N GLU A 153 -1.45 -6.55 -1.66
CA GLU A 153 -0.36 -5.75 -1.09
C GLU A 153 0.45 -6.60 -0.10
N PRO A 154 1.45 -7.40 -0.56
CA PRO A 154 2.38 -8.04 0.36
C PRO A 154 3.33 -7.01 0.95
N VAL A 155 3.40 -6.96 2.28
CA VAL A 155 4.32 -6.11 3.04
C VAL A 155 5.27 -7.00 3.81
N GLY A 156 6.56 -6.83 3.55
CA GLY A 156 7.61 -7.61 4.18
C GLY A 156 7.76 -7.29 5.67
N TYR A 157 8.17 -8.27 6.45
CA TYR A 157 8.53 -8.10 7.86
C TYR A 157 9.65 -9.06 8.27
N ASP A 158 10.31 -8.73 9.37
CA ASP A 158 11.31 -9.60 9.99
C ASP A 158 10.61 -10.57 10.97
N PRO A 159 10.61 -11.89 10.71
CA PRO A 159 9.97 -12.86 11.60
C PRO A 159 10.67 -12.97 12.95
N THR A 160 11.88 -12.46 13.09
CA THR A 160 12.63 -12.40 14.36
C THR A 160 12.33 -11.14 15.18
N GLY A 161 11.52 -10.21 14.66
CA GLY A 161 11.13 -8.97 15.33
C GLY A 161 12.14 -7.83 15.20
N GLY A 162 13.00 -7.88 14.18
CA GLY A 162 13.95 -6.80 13.87
C GLY A 162 13.27 -5.54 13.33
N ASP A 163 14.06 -4.46 13.20
CA ASP A 163 13.60 -3.18 12.64
C ASP A 163 13.55 -3.27 11.11
N GLU A 164 12.34 -3.34 10.53
CA GLU A 164 12.14 -3.38 9.09
C GLU A 164 12.61 -2.11 8.34
N LYS A 165 12.99 -1.05 9.06
CA LYS A 165 13.58 0.17 8.50
C LYS A 165 15.10 0.21 8.66
N GLY A 166 15.66 -0.72 9.40
CA GLY A 166 17.09 -0.81 9.70
C GLY A 166 17.91 -1.41 8.57
N ALA A 167 19.24 -1.27 8.68
CA ALA A 167 20.19 -1.78 7.70
C ALA A 167 20.21 -3.33 7.65
N GLU A 168 19.94 -4.01 8.76
CA GLU A 168 19.92 -5.48 8.80
C GLU A 168 18.76 -6.03 7.96
N TYR A 169 17.56 -5.46 8.11
CA TYR A 169 16.43 -5.84 7.26
C TYR A 169 16.65 -5.44 5.79
N ALA A 170 17.33 -4.30 5.54
CA ALA A 170 17.67 -3.90 4.18
C ALA A 170 18.44 -4.98 3.41
N LYS A 171 19.28 -5.77 4.08
CA LYS A 171 20.05 -6.87 3.44
C LYS A 171 19.16 -7.98 2.88
N ILE A 172 18.04 -8.26 3.51
CA ILE A 172 17.11 -9.33 3.12
C ILE A 172 15.88 -8.83 2.35
N LYS A 173 15.56 -7.54 2.45
CA LYS A 173 14.38 -6.93 1.81
C LYS A 173 14.24 -7.25 0.32
N PRO A 174 15.32 -7.18 -0.51
CA PRO A 174 15.20 -7.51 -1.93
C PRO A 174 14.68 -8.93 -2.17
N GLU A 175 15.14 -9.89 -1.38
CA GLU A 175 14.69 -11.28 -1.50
C GLU A 175 13.27 -11.45 -0.99
N VAL A 176 12.89 -10.79 0.10
CA VAL A 176 11.50 -10.80 0.60
C VAL A 176 10.53 -10.28 -0.47
N VAL A 177 10.83 -9.15 -1.10
CA VAL A 177 9.97 -8.57 -2.14
C VAL A 177 9.92 -9.48 -3.37
N LYS A 178 11.07 -9.93 -3.85
CA LYS A 178 11.15 -10.82 -5.02
C LYS A 178 10.36 -12.12 -4.80
N GLN A 179 10.55 -12.80 -3.68
CA GLN A 179 9.84 -14.05 -3.39
C GLN A 179 8.35 -13.84 -3.15
N SER A 180 7.94 -12.70 -2.53
CA SER A 180 6.52 -12.35 -2.42
C SER A 180 5.88 -12.16 -3.79
N MET A 181 6.57 -11.51 -4.73
CA MET A 181 6.08 -11.35 -6.10
C MET A 181 6.02 -12.69 -6.84
N ALA A 182 7.05 -13.53 -6.73
CA ALA A 182 7.06 -14.85 -7.35
C ALA A 182 5.93 -15.75 -6.83
N GLU A 183 5.66 -15.69 -5.53
CA GLU A 183 4.61 -16.48 -4.91
C GLU A 183 3.23 -16.03 -5.36
N PHE A 184 2.88 -14.78 -5.13
CA PHE A 184 1.51 -14.30 -5.29
C PHE A 184 1.12 -13.90 -6.71
N THR A 185 2.02 -13.98 -7.67
CA THR A 185 1.66 -13.86 -9.10
C THR A 185 1.27 -15.19 -9.75
N GLN A 186 1.25 -16.30 -9.00
CA GLN A 186 0.74 -17.59 -9.47
C GLN A 186 -0.79 -17.53 -9.64
N ASP A 187 -1.32 -18.17 -10.67
CA ASP A 187 -2.74 -18.10 -11.05
C ASP A 187 -3.69 -18.58 -9.95
N ARG A 188 -3.26 -19.47 -9.09
CA ARG A 188 -4.07 -20.02 -7.97
C ARG A 188 -4.58 -18.95 -7.00
N TYR A 189 -3.94 -17.79 -6.93
CA TYR A 189 -4.34 -16.73 -6.02
C TYR A 189 -5.38 -15.77 -6.59
N GLY A 190 -5.68 -15.85 -7.89
CA GLY A 190 -6.64 -14.95 -8.52
C GLY A 190 -6.29 -13.46 -8.43
N VAL A 191 -5.01 -13.13 -8.18
CA VAL A 191 -4.54 -11.75 -8.09
C VAL A 191 -4.43 -11.14 -9.49
N ASP A 192 -5.01 -9.96 -9.68
CA ASP A 192 -4.93 -9.22 -10.95
C ASP A 192 -3.78 -8.22 -10.94
N VAL A 193 -3.52 -7.56 -9.81
CA VAL A 193 -2.45 -6.57 -9.67
C VAL A 193 -1.75 -6.72 -8.31
N MET A 194 -0.43 -6.78 -8.37
CA MET A 194 0.40 -6.72 -7.16
C MET A 194 0.70 -5.26 -6.78
N LYS A 195 0.44 -4.88 -5.54
CA LYS A 195 0.87 -3.61 -4.95
C LYS A 195 2.08 -3.88 -4.07
N VAL A 196 3.28 -3.60 -4.55
CA VAL A 196 4.53 -4.08 -3.95
C VAL A 196 5.36 -2.97 -3.32
N GLU A 197 6.14 -3.33 -2.33
CA GLU A 197 7.18 -2.44 -1.82
C GLU A 197 8.29 -2.23 -2.86
N VAL A 198 8.94 -1.07 -2.80
CA VAL A 198 10.24 -0.88 -3.44
C VAL A 198 11.21 -1.93 -2.86
N PRO A 199 11.94 -2.70 -3.69
CA PRO A 199 12.72 -3.86 -3.24
C PRO A 199 13.95 -3.50 -2.40
N ILE A 200 14.26 -2.22 -2.25
CA ILE A 200 15.42 -1.71 -1.53
C ILE A 200 15.00 -0.73 -0.42
N ASN A 201 15.93 -0.43 0.48
CA ASN A 201 15.82 0.70 1.39
C ASN A 201 16.68 1.84 0.84
N MET A 202 16.05 2.94 0.36
CA MET A 202 16.76 4.07 -0.24
C MET A 202 17.80 4.69 0.69
N LYS A 203 17.57 4.66 2.02
CA LYS A 203 18.52 5.15 3.01
C LYS A 203 19.82 4.33 3.09
N CYS A 204 19.83 3.16 2.48
CA CYS A 204 20.98 2.25 2.45
C CYS A 204 21.64 2.17 1.06
N VAL A 205 21.19 2.96 0.09
CA VAL A 205 21.79 3.04 -1.26
C VAL A 205 22.86 4.13 -1.29
N GLU A 206 24.11 3.75 -1.59
CA GLU A 206 25.20 4.69 -1.71
C GLU A 206 24.95 5.71 -2.84
N GLY A 207 25.13 6.99 -2.54
CA GLY A 207 24.92 8.09 -3.50
C GLY A 207 23.45 8.50 -3.71
N ALA A 208 22.48 7.85 -3.07
CA ALA A 208 21.11 8.34 -3.07
C ALA A 208 20.97 9.63 -2.26
N LYS A 209 20.06 10.53 -2.65
CA LYS A 209 19.74 11.76 -1.87
C LYS A 209 19.23 11.41 -0.47
N ALA A 210 18.51 10.30 -0.35
CA ALA A 210 17.98 9.78 0.91
C ALA A 210 19.01 9.02 1.74
N PHE A 211 20.27 8.87 1.29
CA PHE A 211 21.28 8.05 1.97
C PHE A 211 21.48 8.41 3.43
N GLY A 212 21.29 7.44 4.32
CA GLY A 212 21.34 7.60 5.78
C GLY A 212 22.71 7.32 6.41
N GLY A 213 23.78 7.15 5.62
CA GLY A 213 25.15 6.93 6.10
C GLY A 213 25.54 5.45 6.28
N VAL A 214 24.60 4.50 6.20
CA VAL A 214 24.90 3.06 6.27
C VAL A 214 24.67 2.43 4.89
N ARG A 215 25.76 2.07 4.22
CA ARG A 215 25.70 1.41 2.91
C ARG A 215 25.31 -0.07 3.08
N VAL A 216 24.26 -0.49 2.39
CA VAL A 216 23.93 -1.90 2.13
C VAL A 216 24.06 -2.20 0.64
N TYR A 217 23.73 -1.23 -0.22
CA TYR A 217 23.78 -1.38 -1.67
C TYR A 217 24.59 -0.25 -2.32
N SER A 218 25.37 -0.58 -3.37
CA SER A 218 25.76 0.38 -4.39
C SER A 218 24.54 0.74 -5.25
N ARG A 219 24.65 1.77 -6.10
CA ARG A 219 23.60 2.11 -7.06
C ARG A 219 23.31 0.96 -8.03
N ASP A 220 24.32 0.31 -8.56
CA ASP A 220 24.18 -0.80 -9.52
C ASP A 220 23.49 -2.01 -8.87
N GLU A 221 23.88 -2.39 -7.65
CA GLU A 221 23.20 -3.43 -6.88
C GLU A 221 21.73 -3.10 -6.64
N ALA A 222 21.41 -1.84 -6.34
CA ALA A 222 20.03 -1.40 -6.18
C ALA A 222 19.22 -1.55 -7.50
N LEU A 223 19.79 -1.17 -8.65
CA LEU A 223 19.16 -1.37 -9.97
C LEU A 223 18.94 -2.86 -10.27
N ASP A 224 19.89 -3.72 -9.93
CA ASP A 224 19.77 -5.16 -10.12
C ASP A 224 18.66 -5.76 -9.25
N HIS A 225 18.47 -5.27 -8.03
CA HIS A 225 17.35 -5.71 -7.19
C HIS A 225 15.98 -5.35 -7.78
N PHE A 226 15.83 -4.17 -8.41
CA PHE A 226 14.61 -3.84 -9.15
C PHE A 226 14.37 -4.80 -10.31
N ARG A 227 15.40 -5.08 -11.11
CA ARG A 227 15.32 -6.02 -12.24
C ARG A 227 14.96 -7.43 -11.78
N ALA A 228 15.62 -7.91 -10.71
CA ALA A 228 15.38 -9.24 -10.18
C ALA A 228 13.95 -9.42 -9.63
N ALA A 229 13.42 -8.42 -8.94
CA ALA A 229 12.06 -8.44 -8.44
C ALA A 229 11.02 -8.42 -9.59
N ALA A 230 11.23 -7.56 -10.60
CA ALA A 230 10.33 -7.48 -11.74
C ALA A 230 10.36 -8.73 -12.63
N ALA A 231 11.50 -9.40 -12.75
CA ALA A 231 11.67 -10.56 -13.63
C ALA A 231 10.83 -11.77 -13.20
N VAL A 232 10.43 -11.86 -11.93
CA VAL A 232 9.60 -12.97 -11.42
C VAL A 232 8.11 -12.68 -11.46
N ALA A 233 7.70 -11.43 -11.75
CA ALA A 233 6.29 -11.05 -11.78
C ALA A 233 5.65 -11.51 -13.09
N THR A 234 4.61 -12.33 -13.01
CA THR A 234 3.78 -12.74 -14.15
C THR A 234 2.48 -11.93 -14.26
N LYS A 235 2.20 -11.06 -13.29
CA LYS A 235 1.05 -10.17 -13.23
C LYS A 235 1.52 -8.71 -13.21
N PRO A 236 0.68 -7.74 -13.65
CA PRO A 236 0.97 -6.32 -13.48
C PRO A 236 1.25 -5.98 -12.01
N PHE A 237 2.17 -5.05 -11.79
CA PHE A 237 2.44 -4.57 -10.44
C PHE A 237 2.62 -3.05 -10.40
N ILE A 238 2.32 -2.49 -9.23
CA ILE A 238 2.44 -1.06 -8.90
C ILE A 238 3.24 -0.91 -7.60
N TYR A 239 3.95 0.21 -7.44
CA TYR A 239 4.71 0.47 -6.22
C TYR A 239 3.90 1.20 -5.16
N LEU A 240 4.14 0.86 -3.90
CA LEU A 240 3.65 1.54 -2.71
C LEU A 240 4.74 2.39 -2.05
N SER A 241 4.34 3.45 -1.35
CA SER A 241 5.28 4.40 -0.75
C SER A 241 5.82 4.00 0.64
N ALA A 242 5.35 2.92 1.26
CA ALA A 242 5.76 2.43 2.58
C ALA A 242 5.80 3.48 3.71
N GLY A 243 5.22 4.67 3.50
CA GLY A 243 5.22 5.78 4.46
C GLY A 243 6.53 6.57 4.55
N VAL A 244 7.42 6.44 3.56
CA VAL A 244 8.58 7.32 3.38
C VAL A 244 8.13 8.75 3.00
N SER A 245 9.05 9.70 2.88
CA SER A 245 8.73 11.03 2.37
C SER A 245 8.39 11.01 0.88
N ASN A 246 7.73 12.05 0.39
CA ASN A 246 7.43 12.19 -1.04
C ASN A 246 8.73 12.20 -1.87
N ALA A 247 9.75 12.95 -1.41
CA ALA A 247 11.05 13.03 -2.07
C ALA A 247 11.75 11.66 -2.17
N GLU A 248 11.75 10.89 -1.08
CA GLU A 248 12.33 9.54 -1.05
C GLU A 248 11.57 8.57 -1.96
N PHE A 249 10.24 8.66 -2.00
CA PHE A 249 9.44 7.82 -2.89
C PHE A 249 9.67 8.18 -4.36
N THR A 250 9.73 9.48 -4.68
CA THR A 250 10.05 9.95 -6.04
C THR A 250 11.41 9.44 -6.50
N GLU A 251 12.44 9.57 -5.66
CA GLU A 251 13.78 9.03 -5.96
C GLU A 251 13.75 7.51 -6.18
N SER A 252 12.94 6.78 -5.41
CA SER A 252 12.75 5.33 -5.61
C SER A 252 12.16 5.00 -6.98
N LEU A 253 11.20 5.79 -7.45
CA LEU A 253 10.58 5.62 -8.76
C LEU A 253 11.52 6.01 -9.91
N GLU A 254 12.36 7.06 -9.71
CA GLU A 254 13.42 7.43 -10.64
C GLU A 254 14.40 6.27 -10.82
N LEU A 255 14.80 5.63 -9.71
CA LEU A 255 15.70 4.48 -9.74
C LEU A 255 15.05 3.25 -10.39
N ALA A 256 13.76 2.99 -10.12
CA ALA A 256 13.00 1.94 -10.79
C ALA A 256 12.97 2.17 -12.32
N ASN A 257 12.73 3.40 -12.77
CA ASN A 257 12.75 3.75 -14.17
C ASN A 257 14.15 3.57 -14.81
N GLU A 258 15.21 4.00 -14.12
CA GLU A 258 16.61 3.83 -14.55
C GLU A 258 16.97 2.35 -14.69
N SER A 259 16.45 1.49 -13.84
CA SER A 259 16.64 0.04 -13.96
C SER A 259 16.03 -0.57 -15.23
N GLY A 260 15.17 0.17 -15.93
CA GLY A 260 14.45 -0.29 -17.13
C GLY A 260 13.23 -1.17 -16.87
N VAL A 261 12.84 -1.31 -15.60
CA VAL A 261 11.70 -2.14 -15.19
C VAL A 261 10.37 -1.52 -15.66
N LYS A 262 9.48 -2.36 -16.15
CA LYS A 262 8.12 -1.98 -16.53
C LYS A 262 7.18 -2.25 -15.36
N PHE A 263 6.70 -1.19 -14.72
CA PHE A 263 5.66 -1.26 -13.69
C PHE A 263 4.42 -0.48 -14.15
N SER A 264 3.26 -0.87 -13.66
CA SER A 264 1.97 -0.34 -14.15
C SER A 264 1.51 0.92 -13.42
N GLY A 265 2.32 1.45 -12.51
CA GLY A 265 2.00 2.69 -11.80
C GLY A 265 2.32 2.66 -10.31
N VAL A 266 1.57 3.45 -9.55
CA VAL A 266 1.75 3.63 -8.11
C VAL A 266 0.41 3.67 -7.38
N LEU A 267 0.42 3.25 -6.12
CA LEU A 267 -0.67 3.52 -5.19
C LEU A 267 -0.07 4.16 -3.93
N CYS A 268 -0.08 5.51 -3.90
CA CYS A 268 0.67 6.31 -2.96
C CYS A 268 -0.22 6.80 -1.81
N GLY A 269 0.19 6.56 -0.59
CA GLY A 269 -0.54 6.94 0.62
C GLY A 269 0.16 8.03 1.41
N ARG A 270 0.73 7.65 2.54
CA ARG A 270 1.32 8.57 3.53
C ARG A 270 2.36 9.53 2.98
N ALA A 271 3.08 9.18 1.93
CA ALA A 271 4.04 10.09 1.31
C ALA A 271 3.37 11.38 0.76
N THR A 272 2.08 11.31 0.36
CA THR A 272 1.36 12.47 -0.18
C THR A 272 0.67 13.33 0.87
N TRP A 273 0.21 12.76 1.99
CA TRP A 273 -0.68 13.49 2.91
C TRP A 273 -0.23 13.52 4.38
N LYS A 274 0.75 12.69 4.82
CA LYS A 274 1.08 12.58 6.25
C LYS A 274 1.61 13.89 6.87
N GLU A 275 2.34 14.68 6.08
CA GLU A 275 2.88 15.98 6.55
C GLU A 275 1.80 17.06 6.68
N GLY A 276 0.63 16.85 6.09
CA GLY A 276 -0.55 17.67 6.29
C GLY A 276 -1.30 17.38 7.59
N ILE A 277 -1.00 16.28 8.30
CA ILE A 277 -1.64 15.96 9.59
C ILE A 277 -1.50 17.09 10.62
N PRO A 278 -0.32 17.68 10.86
CA PRO A 278 -0.19 18.83 11.74
C PRO A 278 -0.98 20.05 11.25
N VAL A 279 -1.05 20.30 9.94
CA VAL A 279 -1.83 21.40 9.37
C VAL A 279 -3.32 21.23 9.69
N TYR A 280 -3.88 20.04 9.44
CA TYR A 280 -5.25 19.73 9.81
C TYR A 280 -5.50 19.91 11.32
N ALA A 281 -4.62 19.37 12.14
CA ALA A 281 -4.78 19.35 13.59
C ALA A 281 -4.74 20.73 14.23
N THR A 282 -3.96 21.68 13.68
CA THR A 282 -3.71 23.01 14.27
C THR A 282 -4.44 24.14 13.55
N GLN A 283 -4.73 24.00 12.25
CA GLN A 283 -5.29 25.04 11.40
C GLN A 283 -6.65 24.70 10.78
N GLY A 284 -7.09 23.43 10.95
CA GLY A 284 -8.39 22.94 10.49
C GLY A 284 -8.44 22.53 9.03
N ILE A 285 -9.67 22.17 8.60
CA ILE A 285 -9.90 21.48 7.33
C ILE A 285 -9.58 22.34 6.09
N GLU A 286 -9.90 23.66 6.11
CA GLU A 286 -9.66 24.51 4.94
C GLU A 286 -8.16 24.73 4.70
N ALA A 287 -7.38 24.93 5.76
CA ALA A 287 -5.94 25.00 5.64
C ALA A 287 -5.32 23.70 5.12
N PHE A 288 -5.87 22.57 5.56
CA PHE A 288 -5.44 21.25 5.10
C PHE A 288 -5.75 21.00 3.61
N ARG A 289 -6.95 21.38 3.16
CA ARG A 289 -7.30 21.31 1.72
C ARG A 289 -6.36 22.13 0.84
N ASN A 290 -6.03 23.34 1.28
CA ASN A 290 -5.09 24.20 0.56
C ASN A 290 -3.65 23.67 0.58
N TRP A 291 -3.30 22.91 1.61
CA TRP A 291 -1.99 22.27 1.74
C TRP A 291 -1.87 21.04 0.82
N LEU A 292 -2.93 20.24 0.66
CA LEU A 292 -2.97 19.06 -0.20
C LEU A 292 -2.74 19.41 -1.66
#